data_c5fea7c30b7a089dbee74ef87e0ede83
#
_entry.id   c5fea7c30b7a089dbee74ef87e0ede83
#
_cell.length_a   1.000
_cell.length_b   1.000
_cell.length_c   1.000
_cell.angle_alpha   90.00
_cell.angle_beta   90.00
_cell.angle_gamma   90.00
#
_symmetry.space_group_name_H-M   'P 1'
#
loop_
_entity.id
_entity.type
_entity.pdbx_description
1 polymer ?
#
loop_
_entity_poly.entity_id
_entity_poly.type
_entity_poly.pdbx_seq_one_letter_code
_entity_poly.pdbx_strand_id
1 'polypeptide(L)'
;AAKSGIENSFSGKGDWSSPKGSYFTASPLSREAKVAFTYPGGFSAYVDCGRSLFQMFPGLHELDQKFLNETGPADKRRGSNYLCELLQERRLFPRTMERLSNKELDALQDDFIHSPIAMFESGVSSAVLNTHVMREGFGLEPQIAFGYSMGEISMLYGLGVWESMSNMSDILNTSNLFSERLAGPMNAVREAWKLTENEFRNETLWGCYTIRISVAEVQKLVDKEAHVYLILINTPEEVVIAGEPAACERVIKKLKRPIHPIPVTDVVHCEPVKTEYEEIRRVHTDRVVERPEIDFYSAIDYGVTKLDSKTLSHNIATIYGKTVDYSRLIETVYADGARIFVDIGPRATCSKWISKTLDKRPHLSISVNRKGTDNRAMILKALSSLISHRVPVKLDPLFPEIPVQVQKQLPQTIKLGGTPIKQVFEKGAESFSTSSTELRQQNTDLQSSVTVPVSATDLPSFKIPELQSMGTASHDFTKPHIPANIVAPDD
;
A
#
# COMPACT_ATOMS: atom_id res chain seq x y z
N ALA A 1 28.69 -20.49 -1.05
CA ALA A 1 27.35 -20.23 -1.63
C ALA A 1 27.40 -19.18 -2.74
N ALA A 2 27.91 -17.93 -2.50
CA ALA A 2 27.90 -16.88 -3.53
C ALA A 2 28.73 -17.24 -4.76
N LYS A 3 29.97 -17.72 -4.58
CA LYS A 3 30.86 -18.15 -5.69
C LYS A 3 30.17 -19.18 -6.57
N SER A 4 29.65 -20.26 -5.99
CA SER A 4 28.93 -21.30 -6.75
C SER A 4 27.64 -20.77 -7.40
N GLY A 5 26.91 -19.84 -6.77
CA GLY A 5 25.75 -19.21 -7.35
C GLY A 5 26.06 -18.37 -8.57
N ILE A 6 27.14 -17.58 -8.53
CA ILE A 6 27.62 -16.77 -9.65
C ILE A 6 28.08 -17.67 -10.80
N GLU A 7 28.87 -18.71 -10.52
CA GLU A 7 29.31 -19.71 -11.52
C GLU A 7 28.12 -20.41 -12.19
N ASN A 8 27.08 -20.74 -11.43
CA ASN A 8 25.83 -21.31 -11.97
C ASN A 8 25.09 -20.33 -12.88
N SER A 9 25.04 -19.04 -12.53
CA SER A 9 24.40 -18.01 -13.36
C SER A 9 25.13 -17.86 -14.71
N PHE A 10 26.47 -17.84 -14.71
CA PHE A 10 27.27 -17.83 -15.94
C PHE A 10 27.09 -19.12 -16.78
N SER A 11 26.75 -20.23 -16.14
CA SER A 11 26.46 -21.51 -16.82
C SER A 11 25.02 -21.62 -17.34
N GLY A 12 24.24 -20.51 -17.33
CA GLY A 12 22.87 -20.45 -17.82
C GLY A 12 21.83 -21.10 -16.91
N LYS A 13 22.14 -21.34 -15.63
CA LYS A 13 21.21 -21.91 -14.64
C LYS A 13 20.28 -20.87 -14.00
N GLY A 14 20.21 -19.67 -14.59
CA GLY A 14 19.39 -18.56 -14.11
C GLY A 14 20.09 -17.63 -13.13
N ASP A 15 19.33 -16.70 -12.60
CA ASP A 15 19.81 -15.69 -11.66
C ASP A 15 20.07 -16.30 -10.28
N TRP A 16 21.06 -15.75 -9.58
CA TRP A 16 21.35 -16.15 -8.22
C TRP A 16 20.87 -15.13 -7.22
N SER A 17 20.24 -15.58 -6.15
CA SER A 17 19.89 -14.75 -5.01
C SER A 17 20.19 -15.44 -3.68
N SER A 18 20.53 -14.65 -2.65
CA SER A 18 20.69 -15.14 -1.30
C SER A 18 19.48 -14.79 -0.43
N PRO A 19 19.23 -15.54 0.67
CA PRO A 19 18.19 -15.17 1.64
C PRO A 19 18.36 -13.76 2.23
N LYS A 20 19.61 -13.29 2.29
CA LYS A 20 19.96 -11.96 2.82
C LYS A 20 19.82 -10.83 1.80
N GLY A 21 19.37 -11.10 0.56
CA GLY A 21 19.09 -10.08 -0.44
C GLY A 21 20.24 -9.77 -1.40
N SER A 22 21.34 -10.53 -1.39
CA SER A 22 22.33 -10.44 -2.48
C SER A 22 21.73 -11.02 -3.76
N TYR A 23 21.97 -10.37 -4.89
CA TYR A 23 21.44 -10.79 -6.18
C TYR A 23 22.53 -10.71 -7.25
N PHE A 24 22.52 -11.60 -8.22
CA PHE A 24 23.40 -11.57 -9.36
C PHE A 24 22.75 -12.22 -10.59
N THR A 25 22.89 -11.58 -11.75
CA THR A 25 22.55 -12.15 -13.05
C THR A 25 23.71 -12.05 -14.01
N ALA A 26 23.99 -13.12 -14.75
CA ALA A 26 24.94 -13.13 -15.86
C ALA A 26 24.32 -12.58 -17.16
N SER A 27 22.97 -12.48 -17.23
CA SER A 27 22.21 -12.04 -18.39
C SER A 27 21.33 -10.84 -18.05
N PRO A 28 21.90 -9.65 -17.80
CA PRO A 28 21.11 -8.47 -17.47
C PRO A 28 20.19 -8.08 -18.63
N LEU A 29 18.99 -7.61 -18.28
CA LEU A 29 17.94 -7.25 -19.25
C LEU A 29 18.26 -6.01 -20.10
N SER A 30 19.41 -5.35 -19.89
CA SER A 30 19.83 -4.15 -20.60
C SER A 30 19.32 -2.84 -19.98
N ARG A 31 20.05 -1.76 -20.26
CA ARG A 31 19.63 -0.40 -19.88
C ARG A 31 18.48 0.13 -20.72
N GLU A 32 18.21 -0.49 -21.85
CA GLU A 32 17.15 -0.11 -22.79
C GLU A 32 15.81 -0.78 -22.48
N ALA A 33 15.80 -1.74 -21.56
CA ALA A 33 14.58 -2.40 -21.15
C ALA A 33 13.65 -1.41 -20.43
N LYS A 34 12.40 -1.27 -20.92
CA LYS A 34 11.42 -0.38 -20.28
C LYS A 34 11.09 -0.87 -18.87
N VAL A 35 11.09 0.07 -17.93
CA VAL A 35 10.62 -0.13 -16.57
C VAL A 35 9.12 0.13 -16.53
N ALA A 36 8.37 -0.81 -16.01
CA ALA A 36 6.94 -0.70 -15.79
C ALA A 36 6.62 -0.71 -14.29
N PHE A 37 5.92 0.31 -13.81
CA PHE A 37 5.34 0.29 -12.47
C PHE A 37 3.97 -0.35 -12.54
N THR A 38 3.73 -1.29 -11.63
CA THR A 38 2.42 -1.91 -11.47
C THR A 38 1.86 -1.67 -10.08
N TYR A 39 0.56 -1.46 -10.01
CA TYR A 39 -0.17 -1.08 -8.81
C TYR A 39 -1.22 -2.13 -8.47
N PRO A 40 -1.25 -2.68 -7.24
CA PRO A 40 -2.22 -3.69 -6.86
C PRO A 40 -3.61 -3.11 -6.65
N GLY A 41 -4.60 -3.99 -6.67
CA GLY A 41 -6.00 -3.67 -6.45
C GLY A 41 -6.38 -3.41 -5.00
N GLY A 42 -7.68 -3.30 -4.76
CA GLY A 42 -8.27 -3.18 -3.45
C GLY A 42 -7.89 -4.34 -2.51
N PHE A 43 -8.09 -4.14 -1.22
CA PHE A 43 -7.77 -5.13 -0.18
C PHE A 43 -6.30 -5.56 -0.10
N SER A 44 -5.40 -4.79 -0.72
CA SER A 44 -3.96 -5.03 -0.67
C SER A 44 -3.30 -4.46 0.60
N ALA A 45 -3.82 -3.41 1.18
CA ALA A 45 -3.31 -2.83 2.41
C ALA A 45 -3.44 -3.79 3.62
N TYR A 46 -2.65 -3.57 4.65
CA TYR A 46 -2.67 -4.34 5.89
C TYR A 46 -2.12 -3.49 7.04
N VAL A 47 -2.50 -3.82 8.26
CA VAL A 47 -2.01 -3.11 9.46
C VAL A 47 -0.48 -3.11 9.47
N ASP A 48 0.11 -1.95 9.75
CA ASP A 48 1.56 -1.68 9.74
C ASP A 48 2.23 -1.62 8.35
N CYS A 49 1.43 -1.54 7.29
CA CYS A 49 1.94 -1.44 5.93
C CYS A 49 2.69 -0.11 5.70
N GLY A 50 4.00 -0.18 5.52
CA GLY A 50 4.82 0.99 5.21
C GLY A 50 5.41 1.73 6.42
N ARG A 51 5.12 1.37 7.67
CA ARG A 51 5.65 2.06 8.87
C ARG A 51 7.16 2.26 8.82
N SER A 52 7.93 1.23 8.48
CA SER A 52 9.39 1.30 8.46
C SER A 52 9.95 2.23 7.37
N LEU A 53 9.15 2.64 6.38
CA LEU A 53 9.54 3.65 5.40
C LEU A 53 9.77 5.01 6.04
N PHE A 54 8.92 5.42 6.98
CA PHE A 54 9.08 6.69 7.71
C PHE A 54 10.32 6.70 8.59
N GLN A 55 10.78 5.54 9.04
CA GLN A 55 12.05 5.41 9.78
C GLN A 55 13.26 5.50 8.84
N MET A 56 13.17 4.93 7.62
CA MET A 56 14.23 5.03 6.61
C MET A 56 14.30 6.41 5.96
N PHE A 57 13.16 7.02 5.74
CA PHE A 57 13.02 8.25 4.98
C PHE A 57 12.18 9.25 5.79
N PRO A 58 12.78 9.96 6.77
CA PRO A 58 12.05 10.91 7.61
C PRO A 58 11.34 12.01 6.81
N GLY A 59 11.85 12.41 5.64
CA GLY A 59 11.21 13.36 4.73
C GLY A 59 9.83 12.93 4.22
N LEU A 60 9.46 11.65 4.34
CA LEU A 60 8.10 11.19 4.03
C LEU A 60 7.04 11.81 4.97
N HIS A 61 7.43 12.24 6.18
CA HIS A 61 6.53 12.98 7.07
C HIS A 61 6.15 14.35 6.49
N GLU A 62 7.06 15.00 5.77
CA GLU A 62 6.78 16.27 5.10
C GLU A 62 5.85 16.07 3.91
N LEU A 63 6.05 14.99 3.15
CA LEU A 63 5.15 14.60 2.06
C LEU A 63 3.74 14.34 2.59
N ASP A 64 3.65 13.59 3.68
CA ASP A 64 2.40 13.31 4.39
C ASP A 64 1.72 14.61 4.82
N GLN A 65 2.46 15.52 5.46
CA GLN A 65 1.97 16.85 5.85
C GLN A 65 1.52 17.70 4.65
N LYS A 66 2.20 17.61 3.50
CA LYS A 66 1.82 18.33 2.29
C LYS A 66 0.46 17.87 1.78
N PHE A 67 0.24 16.57 1.69
CA PHE A 67 -1.08 16.01 1.34
C PHE A 67 -2.19 16.43 2.31
N LEU A 68 -1.84 16.67 3.58
CA LEU A 68 -2.77 17.11 4.61
C LEU A 68 -3.09 18.61 4.54
N ASN A 69 -2.13 19.43 4.14
CA ASN A 69 -2.23 20.89 4.19
C ASN A 69 -2.82 21.52 2.91
N GLU A 70 -2.83 20.81 1.79
CA GLU A 70 -3.37 21.30 0.51
C GLU A 70 -4.91 21.36 0.48
N THR A 71 -5.57 21.03 1.57
CA THR A 71 -7.02 20.90 1.65
C THR A 71 -7.65 21.93 2.55
N GLY A 72 -8.21 22.99 1.98
CA GLY A 72 -9.24 23.90 2.47
C GLY A 72 -9.41 24.21 3.97
N PRO A 73 -10.38 25.05 4.38
CA PRO A 73 -10.57 25.47 5.77
C PRO A 73 -10.91 24.31 6.72
N ALA A 74 -10.40 24.41 7.96
CA ALA A 74 -10.40 23.37 9.00
C ALA A 74 -11.76 22.77 9.38
N ASP A 75 -12.83 23.47 9.11
CA ASP A 75 -14.22 23.07 9.37
C ASP A 75 -14.81 22.13 8.32
N LYS A 76 -14.19 22.06 7.13
CA LYS A 76 -14.54 21.14 6.05
C LYS A 76 -13.64 19.90 5.99
N ARG A 77 -12.74 19.73 6.95
CA ARG A 77 -11.61 18.78 6.93
C ARG A 77 -11.91 17.41 7.49
N ARG A 78 -13.15 16.98 7.57
CA ARG A 78 -13.39 15.57 7.98
C ARG A 78 -12.76 14.56 7.03
N GLY A 79 -12.61 14.92 5.75
CA GLY A 79 -11.95 14.07 4.78
C GLY A 79 -10.45 14.30 4.62
N SER A 80 -9.96 15.53 4.78
CA SER A 80 -8.55 15.87 4.57
C SER A 80 -7.58 15.34 5.64
N ASN A 81 -8.11 14.94 6.78
CA ASN A 81 -7.33 14.25 7.82
C ASN A 81 -7.17 12.75 7.55
N TYR A 82 -7.52 12.29 6.37
CA TYR A 82 -7.71 10.85 6.18
C TYR A 82 -6.40 10.07 6.26
N LEU A 83 -5.33 10.52 5.61
CA LEU A 83 -4.03 9.88 5.83
C LEU A 83 -3.59 10.04 7.30
N CYS A 84 -3.85 11.22 7.91
CA CYS A 84 -3.66 11.44 9.34
C CYS A 84 -4.62 10.65 10.21
N GLU A 85 -5.88 10.49 9.82
CA GLU A 85 -6.84 9.68 10.57
C GLU A 85 -6.53 8.19 10.43
N LEU A 86 -6.12 7.69 9.27
CA LEU A 86 -5.55 6.35 9.12
C LEU A 86 -4.27 6.17 9.93
N LEU A 87 -3.39 7.16 9.91
CA LEU A 87 -2.16 7.15 10.70
C LEU A 87 -2.44 7.45 12.18
N GLN A 88 -3.38 8.35 12.49
CA GLN A 88 -3.73 8.79 13.83
C GLN A 88 -4.79 7.91 14.50
N GLU A 89 -5.80 7.41 13.80
CA GLU A 89 -6.80 6.49 14.34
C GLU A 89 -6.22 5.09 14.63
N ARG A 90 -4.93 4.89 14.37
CA ARG A 90 -4.24 3.67 14.79
C ARG A 90 -4.67 2.41 14.06
N ARG A 91 -5.41 2.52 12.97
CA ARG A 91 -5.80 1.36 12.17
C ARG A 91 -4.63 0.84 11.35
N LEU A 92 -4.00 1.74 10.57
CA LEU A 92 -2.85 1.36 9.74
C LEU A 92 -1.55 1.26 10.57
N PHE A 93 -1.32 2.23 11.49
CA PHE A 93 -0.12 2.29 12.33
C PHE A 93 -0.48 2.35 13.83
N PRO A 94 -0.89 1.24 14.45
CA PRO A 94 -1.16 1.21 15.88
C PRO A 94 0.05 1.65 16.69
N ARG A 95 -0.12 2.62 17.60
CA ARG A 95 0.99 3.16 18.43
C ARG A 95 1.60 2.13 19.37
N THR A 96 0.86 1.09 19.69
CA THR A 96 1.22 0.06 20.68
C THR A 96 1.45 -1.30 20.04
N MET A 97 1.82 -1.37 18.76
CA MET A 97 1.97 -2.63 18.02
C MET A 97 2.84 -3.67 18.74
N GLU A 98 3.95 -3.25 19.32
CA GLU A 98 4.86 -4.13 20.06
C GLU A 98 4.23 -4.74 21.32
N ARG A 99 3.10 -4.20 21.78
CA ARG A 99 2.37 -4.65 22.98
C ARG A 99 1.08 -5.39 22.68
N LEU A 100 0.70 -5.46 21.39
CA LEU A 100 -0.52 -6.15 20.98
C LEU A 100 -0.24 -7.64 20.85
N SER A 101 -1.13 -8.45 21.38
CA SER A 101 -1.16 -9.89 21.12
C SER A 101 -1.52 -10.18 19.66
N ASN A 102 -1.19 -11.36 19.16
CA ASN A 102 -1.60 -11.79 17.82
C ASN A 102 -3.12 -11.70 17.63
N LYS A 103 -3.91 -12.03 18.65
CA LYS A 103 -5.38 -11.95 18.61
C LYS A 103 -5.86 -10.50 18.43
N GLU A 104 -5.23 -9.53 19.09
CA GLU A 104 -5.57 -8.12 18.93
C GLU A 104 -5.17 -7.59 17.56
N LEU A 105 -4.01 -8.02 17.03
CA LEU A 105 -3.59 -7.68 15.68
C LEU A 105 -4.53 -8.28 14.62
N ASP A 106 -4.95 -9.53 14.80
CA ASP A 106 -5.92 -10.18 13.92
C ASP A 106 -7.27 -9.46 13.96
N ALA A 107 -7.75 -9.04 15.13
CA ALA A 107 -8.98 -8.27 15.26
C ALA A 107 -8.89 -6.90 14.60
N LEU A 108 -7.76 -6.19 14.74
CA LEU A 108 -7.53 -4.92 14.01
C LEU A 108 -7.47 -5.13 12.50
N GLN A 109 -6.85 -6.20 12.04
CA GLN A 109 -6.78 -6.51 10.62
C GLN A 109 -8.17 -6.89 10.08
N ASP A 110 -8.99 -7.56 10.86
CA ASP A 110 -10.34 -7.94 10.50
C ASP A 110 -11.26 -6.70 10.42
N ASP A 111 -11.25 -5.83 11.42
CA ASP A 111 -11.94 -4.53 11.39
C ASP A 111 -11.53 -3.68 10.18
N PHE A 112 -10.25 -3.67 9.88
CA PHE A 112 -9.71 -2.94 8.73
C PHE A 112 -10.20 -3.50 7.38
N ILE A 113 -10.25 -4.82 7.21
CA ILE A 113 -10.75 -5.49 6.00
C ILE A 113 -12.24 -5.19 5.78
N HIS A 114 -13.03 -5.09 6.85
CA HIS A 114 -14.47 -4.79 6.77
C HIS A 114 -14.78 -3.30 6.58
N SER A 115 -13.78 -2.46 6.37
CA SER A 115 -13.94 -1.04 6.05
C SER A 115 -13.45 -0.74 4.62
N PRO A 116 -14.32 -0.84 3.58
CA PRO A 116 -13.90 -0.71 2.18
C PRO A 116 -13.19 0.61 1.87
N ILE A 117 -13.70 1.73 2.38
CA ILE A 117 -13.10 3.05 2.18
C ILE A 117 -11.72 3.11 2.83
N ALA A 118 -11.57 2.63 4.08
CA ALA A 118 -10.28 2.59 4.76
C ALA A 118 -9.25 1.74 4.01
N MET A 119 -9.67 0.59 3.48
CA MET A 119 -8.82 -0.28 2.65
C MET A 119 -8.40 0.39 1.35
N PHE A 120 -9.35 1.08 0.68
CA PHE A 120 -9.11 1.82 -0.54
C PHE A 120 -8.07 2.92 -0.31
N GLU A 121 -8.32 3.82 0.62
CA GLU A 121 -7.46 4.98 0.88
C GLU A 121 -6.07 4.55 1.38
N SER A 122 -5.98 3.52 2.22
CA SER A 122 -4.69 2.97 2.67
C SER A 122 -3.90 2.34 1.54
N GLY A 123 -4.59 1.66 0.61
CA GLY A 123 -3.96 1.07 -0.57
C GLY A 123 -3.36 2.14 -1.47
N VAL A 124 -4.13 3.19 -1.77
CA VAL A 124 -3.67 4.33 -2.58
C VAL A 124 -2.53 5.07 -1.88
N SER A 125 -2.67 5.39 -0.58
CA SER A 125 -1.62 6.07 0.20
C SER A 125 -0.31 5.29 0.22
N SER A 126 -0.38 3.97 0.45
CA SER A 126 0.81 3.12 0.41
C SER A 126 1.47 3.12 -0.97
N ALA A 127 0.69 3.12 -2.04
CA ALA A 127 1.20 3.19 -3.41
C ALA A 127 1.86 4.55 -3.69
N VAL A 128 1.28 5.66 -3.24
CA VAL A 128 1.86 7.00 -3.35
C VAL A 128 3.20 7.07 -2.62
N LEU A 129 3.27 6.62 -1.37
CA LEU A 129 4.51 6.61 -0.57
C LEU A 129 5.59 5.77 -1.23
N ASN A 130 5.27 4.55 -1.66
CA ASN A 130 6.23 3.68 -2.33
C ASN A 130 6.69 4.25 -3.68
N THR A 131 5.80 4.87 -4.46
CA THR A 131 6.15 5.54 -5.72
C THR A 131 7.14 6.67 -5.46
N HIS A 132 6.84 7.52 -4.47
CA HIS A 132 7.72 8.62 -4.08
C HIS A 132 9.11 8.13 -3.66
N VAL A 133 9.19 7.09 -2.82
CA VAL A 133 10.46 6.50 -2.41
C VAL A 133 11.25 5.99 -3.61
N MET A 134 10.61 5.29 -4.54
CA MET A 134 11.30 4.72 -5.70
C MET A 134 11.71 5.78 -6.71
N ARG A 135 10.88 6.79 -6.97
CA ARG A 135 11.18 7.85 -7.94
C ARG A 135 12.08 8.91 -7.35
N GLU A 136 11.62 9.62 -6.33
CA GLU A 136 12.35 10.76 -5.76
C GLU A 136 13.56 10.31 -4.94
N GLY A 137 13.42 9.22 -4.15
CA GLY A 137 14.51 8.68 -3.37
C GLY A 137 15.57 8.01 -4.24
N PHE A 138 15.19 7.02 -5.01
CA PHE A 138 16.14 6.18 -5.77
C PHE A 138 16.26 6.53 -7.25
N GLY A 139 15.53 7.53 -7.75
CA GLY A 139 15.61 8.01 -9.13
C GLY A 139 15.16 6.97 -10.16
N LEU A 140 14.27 6.04 -9.77
CA LEU A 140 13.75 5.03 -10.67
C LEU A 140 12.52 5.56 -11.40
N GLU A 141 12.67 5.90 -12.68
CA GLU A 141 11.60 6.45 -13.52
C GLU A 141 10.96 5.35 -14.38
N PRO A 142 9.63 5.14 -14.28
CA PRO A 142 8.93 4.22 -15.16
C PRO A 142 8.69 4.85 -16.54
N GLN A 143 8.76 4.06 -17.60
CA GLN A 143 8.27 4.43 -18.92
C GLN A 143 6.84 3.93 -19.15
N ILE A 144 6.39 2.96 -18.34
CA ILE A 144 5.07 2.36 -18.41
C ILE A 144 4.46 2.29 -17.01
N ALA A 145 3.16 2.55 -16.91
CA ALA A 145 2.39 2.36 -15.68
C ALA A 145 1.08 1.63 -15.98
N PHE A 146 0.71 0.69 -15.11
CA PHE A 146 -0.56 -0.02 -15.21
C PHE A 146 -1.04 -0.51 -13.84
N GLY A 147 -2.34 -0.69 -13.69
CA GLY A 147 -2.96 -1.06 -12.43
C GLY A 147 -3.82 -2.32 -12.53
N TYR A 148 -3.94 -3.04 -11.44
CA TYR A 148 -4.89 -4.12 -11.25
C TYR A 148 -6.10 -3.59 -10.51
N SER A 149 -7.28 -3.51 -11.17
CA SER A 149 -8.50 -3.01 -10.53
C SER A 149 -8.31 -1.58 -9.97
N MET A 150 -8.51 -1.38 -8.67
CA MET A 150 -8.20 -0.12 -7.97
C MET A 150 -6.77 0.39 -8.21
N GLY A 151 -5.87 -0.49 -8.64
CA GLY A 151 -4.49 -0.12 -8.99
C GLY A 151 -4.41 0.95 -10.09
N GLU A 152 -5.41 1.08 -10.98
CA GLU A 152 -5.46 2.18 -11.93
C GLU A 152 -5.64 3.54 -11.24
N ILE A 153 -6.40 3.60 -10.16
CA ILE A 153 -6.53 4.81 -9.33
C ILE A 153 -5.22 5.09 -8.59
N SER A 154 -4.63 4.05 -8.00
CA SER A 154 -3.37 4.17 -7.27
C SER A 154 -2.23 4.68 -8.14
N MET A 155 -2.15 4.26 -9.42
CA MET A 155 -1.12 4.75 -10.34
C MET A 155 -1.30 6.21 -10.69
N LEU A 156 -2.56 6.67 -10.85
CA LEU A 156 -2.85 8.07 -11.19
C LEU A 156 -2.42 9.02 -10.07
N TYR A 157 -2.68 8.67 -8.81
CA TYR A 157 -2.19 9.43 -7.67
C TYR A 157 -0.67 9.27 -7.46
N GLY A 158 -0.18 8.03 -7.50
CA GLY A 158 1.24 7.74 -7.28
C GLY A 158 2.17 8.45 -8.27
N LEU A 159 1.73 8.60 -9.50
CA LEU A 159 2.50 9.26 -10.57
C LEU A 159 2.10 10.72 -10.80
N GLY A 160 1.23 11.27 -9.94
CA GLY A 160 0.86 12.69 -9.93
C GLY A 160 0.03 13.13 -11.14
N VAL A 161 -0.74 12.23 -11.73
CA VAL A 161 -1.78 12.58 -12.72
C VAL A 161 -2.96 13.21 -12.02
N TRP A 162 -3.32 12.70 -10.85
CA TRP A 162 -4.25 13.31 -9.89
C TRP A 162 -3.49 13.83 -8.68
N GLU A 163 -3.84 15.02 -8.21
CA GLU A 163 -3.08 15.70 -7.15
C GLU A 163 -3.76 15.68 -5.79
N SER A 164 -5.10 15.60 -5.72
CA SER A 164 -5.85 15.77 -4.48
C SER A 164 -6.59 14.49 -4.04
N MET A 165 -5.89 13.64 -3.29
CA MET A 165 -6.52 12.47 -2.64
C MET A 165 -7.64 12.83 -1.67
N SER A 166 -7.51 13.93 -0.95
CA SER A 166 -8.47 14.37 0.06
C SER A 166 -9.82 14.75 -0.56
N ASN A 167 -9.83 15.37 -1.73
CA ASN A 167 -11.07 15.66 -2.43
C ASN A 167 -11.84 14.36 -2.77
N MET A 168 -11.13 13.34 -3.25
CA MET A 168 -11.76 12.05 -3.52
C MET A 168 -12.23 11.35 -2.24
N SER A 169 -11.44 11.39 -1.17
CA SER A 169 -11.83 10.84 0.13
C SER A 169 -13.12 11.47 0.64
N ASP A 170 -13.23 12.81 0.61
CA ASP A 170 -14.43 13.53 1.00
C ASP A 170 -15.66 13.10 0.18
N ILE A 171 -15.49 12.96 -1.13
CA ILE A 171 -16.55 12.54 -2.03
C ILE A 171 -16.97 11.08 -1.75
N LEU A 172 -16.00 10.17 -1.54
CA LEU A 172 -16.26 8.77 -1.23
C LEU A 172 -16.98 8.59 0.10
N ASN A 173 -16.58 9.34 1.13
CA ASN A 173 -17.20 9.29 2.45
C ASN A 173 -18.60 9.92 2.50
N THR A 174 -18.93 10.81 1.56
CA THR A 174 -20.27 11.43 1.44
C THR A 174 -21.19 10.69 0.45
N SER A 175 -20.63 9.85 -0.41
CA SER A 175 -21.39 8.99 -1.33
C SER A 175 -21.92 7.75 -0.61
N ASN A 176 -23.11 7.30 -0.98
CA ASN A 176 -23.64 6.02 -0.51
C ASN A 176 -23.10 4.80 -1.26
N LEU A 177 -22.15 5.01 -2.17
CA LEU A 177 -21.63 3.97 -3.07
C LEU A 177 -21.07 2.76 -2.29
N PHE A 178 -20.20 3.01 -1.30
CA PHE A 178 -19.57 1.96 -0.49
C PHE A 178 -20.21 1.74 0.89
N SER A 179 -21.24 2.51 1.25
CA SER A 179 -22.01 2.29 2.48
C SER A 179 -23.28 1.51 2.25
N GLU A 180 -23.93 1.64 1.06
CA GLU A 180 -25.25 1.08 0.79
C GLU A 180 -25.36 0.37 -0.56
N ARG A 181 -24.69 0.88 -1.61
CA ARG A 181 -24.90 0.42 -2.98
C ARG A 181 -24.06 -0.82 -3.32
N LEU A 182 -22.74 -0.73 -3.14
CA LEU A 182 -21.79 -1.78 -3.50
C LEU A 182 -21.26 -2.55 -2.30
N ALA A 183 -21.46 -2.06 -1.08
CA ALA A 183 -21.13 -2.72 0.17
C ALA A 183 -22.31 -2.60 1.16
N GLY A 184 -22.16 -3.11 2.38
CA GLY A 184 -23.22 -3.14 3.37
C GLY A 184 -24.45 -3.90 2.87
N PRO A 185 -25.63 -3.26 2.71
CA PRO A 185 -26.84 -3.91 2.18
C PRO A 185 -26.74 -4.28 0.70
N MET A 186 -25.78 -3.77 -0.06
CA MET A 186 -25.53 -4.07 -1.49
C MET A 186 -26.76 -3.83 -2.36
N ASN A 187 -27.38 -2.65 -2.24
CA ASN A 187 -28.64 -2.33 -2.91
C ASN A 187 -28.56 -2.46 -4.43
N ALA A 188 -27.41 -2.20 -5.06
CA ALA A 188 -27.23 -2.42 -6.49
C ALA A 188 -27.45 -3.91 -6.90
N VAL A 189 -26.95 -4.85 -6.09
CA VAL A 189 -27.17 -6.29 -6.31
C VAL A 189 -28.62 -6.67 -6.07
N ARG A 190 -29.21 -6.19 -4.98
CA ARG A 190 -30.64 -6.46 -4.66
C ARG A 190 -31.57 -6.03 -5.78
N GLU A 191 -31.34 -4.83 -6.33
CA GLU A 191 -32.09 -4.30 -7.47
C GLU A 191 -31.85 -5.11 -8.75
N ALA A 192 -30.60 -5.42 -9.07
CA ALA A 192 -30.24 -6.21 -10.25
C ALA A 192 -30.81 -7.62 -10.21
N TRP A 193 -30.82 -8.25 -9.04
CA TRP A 193 -31.42 -9.60 -8.86
C TRP A 193 -32.92 -9.58 -8.55
N LYS A 194 -33.52 -8.39 -8.43
CA LYS A 194 -34.96 -8.19 -8.11
C LYS A 194 -35.36 -8.86 -6.81
N LEU A 195 -34.51 -8.79 -5.79
CA LEU A 195 -34.76 -9.38 -4.48
C LEU A 195 -35.78 -8.57 -3.70
N THR A 196 -36.63 -9.27 -2.94
CA THR A 196 -37.53 -8.66 -1.98
C THR A 196 -36.79 -8.26 -0.71
N GLU A 197 -37.38 -7.39 0.14
CA GLU A 197 -36.76 -6.93 1.38
C GLU A 197 -36.40 -8.06 2.36
N ASN A 198 -37.09 -9.18 2.31
CA ASN A 198 -36.92 -10.33 3.21
C ASN A 198 -35.89 -11.36 2.71
N GLU A 199 -35.56 -11.35 1.42
CA GLU A 199 -34.58 -12.26 0.86
C GLU A 199 -33.18 -11.87 1.30
N PHE A 200 -32.37 -12.83 1.76
CA PHE A 200 -31.04 -12.64 2.30
C PHE A 200 -30.97 -11.65 3.49
N ARG A 201 -32.02 -11.48 4.26
CA ARG A 201 -32.02 -10.52 5.38
C ARG A 201 -31.02 -10.86 6.48
N ASN A 202 -30.80 -12.17 6.70
CA ASN A 202 -29.87 -12.69 7.71
C ASN A 202 -28.78 -13.59 7.12
N GLU A 203 -28.59 -13.55 5.80
CA GLU A 203 -27.63 -14.39 5.08
C GLU A 203 -26.64 -13.55 4.30
N THR A 204 -25.45 -14.09 4.06
CA THR A 204 -24.45 -13.44 3.23
C THR A 204 -24.91 -13.40 1.78
N LEU A 205 -25.11 -12.18 1.25
CA LEU A 205 -25.57 -11.97 -0.12
C LEU A 205 -24.50 -12.23 -1.17
N TRP A 206 -23.23 -11.95 -0.83
CA TRP A 206 -22.12 -11.94 -1.78
C TRP A 206 -20.91 -12.70 -1.27
N GLY A 207 -20.30 -13.53 -2.11
CA GLY A 207 -19.06 -14.25 -1.83
C GLY A 207 -18.09 -14.14 -2.99
N CYS A 208 -16.77 -14.11 -2.68
CA CYS A 208 -15.68 -14.06 -3.66
C CYS A 208 -14.75 -15.25 -3.47
N TYR A 209 -14.33 -15.90 -4.57
CA TYR A 209 -13.54 -17.12 -4.52
C TYR A 209 -12.46 -17.12 -5.60
N THR A 210 -11.20 -17.30 -5.20
CA THR A 210 -10.09 -17.56 -6.12
C THR A 210 -10.04 -19.04 -6.46
N ILE A 211 -9.92 -19.35 -7.75
CA ILE A 211 -9.87 -20.71 -8.27
C ILE A 211 -8.69 -20.82 -9.24
N ARG A 212 -7.91 -21.87 -9.08
CA ARG A 212 -6.83 -22.21 -10.05
C ARG A 212 -7.38 -23.03 -11.18
N ILE A 213 -7.73 -22.35 -12.27
CA ILE A 213 -8.36 -22.93 -13.45
C ILE A 213 -8.21 -21.98 -14.64
N SER A 214 -8.30 -22.53 -15.86
CA SER A 214 -8.36 -21.70 -17.07
C SER A 214 -9.69 -20.96 -17.20
N VAL A 215 -9.65 -19.79 -17.83
CA VAL A 215 -10.86 -18.99 -18.11
C VAL A 215 -11.91 -19.78 -18.86
N ALA A 216 -11.48 -20.54 -19.89
CA ALA A 216 -12.37 -21.30 -20.76
C ALA A 216 -13.16 -22.40 -20.02
N GLU A 217 -12.57 -22.98 -18.97
CA GLU A 217 -13.24 -24.02 -18.16
C GLU A 217 -14.24 -23.42 -17.18
N VAL A 218 -13.86 -22.33 -16.49
CA VAL A 218 -14.76 -21.70 -15.51
C VAL A 218 -15.93 -20.99 -16.18
N GLN A 219 -15.70 -20.29 -17.30
CA GLN A 219 -16.72 -19.54 -18.01
C GLN A 219 -17.92 -20.41 -18.42
N LYS A 220 -17.66 -21.62 -18.91
CA LYS A 220 -18.72 -22.59 -19.27
C LYS A 220 -19.67 -22.95 -18.13
N LEU A 221 -19.20 -22.83 -16.89
CA LEU A 221 -20.00 -23.12 -15.70
C LEU A 221 -20.67 -21.86 -15.17
N VAL A 222 -19.97 -20.74 -15.17
CA VAL A 222 -20.50 -19.43 -14.78
C VAL A 222 -21.68 -19.05 -15.69
N ASP A 223 -21.58 -19.23 -17.00
CA ASP A 223 -22.66 -18.92 -17.96
C ASP A 223 -23.94 -19.74 -17.74
N LYS A 224 -23.88 -20.81 -16.95
CA LYS A 224 -25.03 -21.70 -16.65
C LYS A 224 -25.64 -21.46 -15.26
N GLU A 225 -25.03 -20.64 -14.46
CA GLU A 225 -25.51 -20.34 -13.10
C GLU A 225 -25.94 -18.87 -13.04
N ALA A 226 -27.15 -18.63 -12.56
CA ALA A 226 -27.58 -17.28 -12.24
C ALA A 226 -26.81 -16.74 -11.04
N HIS A 227 -26.60 -15.43 -11.00
CA HIS A 227 -25.98 -14.72 -9.89
C HIS A 227 -24.53 -15.11 -9.58
N VAL A 228 -23.80 -15.65 -10.58
CA VAL A 228 -22.37 -15.91 -10.51
C VAL A 228 -21.66 -15.17 -11.64
N TYR A 229 -20.57 -14.51 -11.32
CA TYR A 229 -19.82 -13.69 -12.25
C TYR A 229 -18.34 -14.06 -12.23
N LEU A 230 -17.70 -14.12 -13.39
CA LEU A 230 -16.25 -14.10 -13.50
C LEU A 230 -15.81 -12.64 -13.39
N ILE A 231 -15.21 -12.26 -12.26
CA ILE A 231 -14.89 -10.87 -11.98
C ILE A 231 -13.45 -10.51 -12.31
N LEU A 232 -12.49 -11.42 -12.08
CA LEU A 232 -11.07 -11.16 -12.28
C LEU A 232 -10.37 -12.36 -12.92
N ILE A 233 -9.45 -12.08 -13.84
CA ILE A 233 -8.52 -13.02 -14.42
C ILE A 233 -7.11 -12.57 -14.03
N ASN A 234 -6.55 -13.22 -13.00
CA ASN A 234 -5.26 -12.84 -12.42
C ASN A 234 -4.07 -13.33 -13.25
N THR A 235 -4.18 -14.57 -13.72
CA THR A 235 -3.19 -15.24 -14.58
C THR A 235 -3.94 -16.15 -15.57
N PRO A 236 -3.30 -16.74 -16.59
CA PRO A 236 -3.97 -17.70 -17.48
C PRO A 236 -4.63 -18.89 -16.74
N GLU A 237 -4.17 -19.20 -15.52
CA GLU A 237 -4.62 -20.33 -14.71
C GLU A 237 -5.14 -19.94 -13.32
N GLU A 238 -5.45 -18.67 -13.09
CA GLU A 238 -5.99 -18.21 -11.80
C GLU A 238 -7.04 -17.12 -12.03
N VAL A 239 -8.27 -17.39 -11.60
CA VAL A 239 -9.41 -16.51 -11.77
C VAL A 239 -10.14 -16.28 -10.45
N VAL A 240 -10.98 -15.25 -10.40
CA VAL A 240 -11.91 -15.00 -9.30
C VAL A 240 -13.34 -15.01 -9.82
N ILE A 241 -14.17 -15.82 -9.18
CA ILE A 241 -15.62 -15.74 -9.34
C ILE A 241 -16.24 -15.11 -8.09
N ALA A 242 -17.36 -14.42 -8.30
CA ALA A 242 -18.12 -13.84 -7.20
C ALA A 242 -19.62 -13.87 -7.49
N GLY A 243 -20.43 -13.74 -6.45
CA GLY A 243 -21.87 -13.72 -6.55
C GLY A 243 -22.56 -14.34 -5.35
N GLU A 244 -23.76 -14.87 -5.54
CA GLU A 244 -24.50 -15.61 -4.53
C GLU A 244 -23.68 -16.80 -4.01
N PRO A 245 -23.42 -16.91 -2.69
CA PRO A 245 -22.54 -17.95 -2.15
C PRO A 245 -22.96 -19.37 -2.53
N ALA A 246 -24.27 -19.69 -2.46
CA ALA A 246 -24.78 -21.01 -2.82
C ALA A 246 -24.62 -21.32 -4.32
N ALA A 247 -24.79 -20.33 -5.19
CA ALA A 247 -24.56 -20.49 -6.62
C ALA A 247 -23.06 -20.65 -6.96
N CYS A 248 -22.19 -19.87 -6.31
CA CYS A 248 -20.74 -20.04 -6.40
C CYS A 248 -20.31 -21.44 -5.96
N GLU A 249 -20.85 -21.96 -4.86
CA GLU A 249 -20.57 -23.32 -4.39
C GLU A 249 -20.97 -24.38 -5.41
N ARG A 250 -22.12 -24.22 -6.12
CA ARG A 250 -22.52 -25.15 -7.19
C ARG A 250 -21.51 -25.20 -8.33
N VAL A 251 -20.96 -24.05 -8.73
CA VAL A 251 -19.86 -23.96 -9.71
C VAL A 251 -18.63 -24.67 -9.18
N ILE A 252 -18.21 -24.37 -7.98
CA ILE A 252 -17.01 -24.89 -7.33
C ILE A 252 -17.08 -26.43 -7.19
N LYS A 253 -18.20 -26.96 -6.73
CA LYS A 253 -18.41 -28.43 -6.63
C LYS A 253 -18.27 -29.14 -7.97
N LYS A 254 -18.73 -28.53 -9.07
CA LYS A 254 -18.57 -29.07 -10.43
C LYS A 254 -17.11 -29.06 -10.89
N LEU A 255 -16.31 -28.08 -10.46
CA LEU A 255 -14.91 -27.93 -10.85
C LEU A 255 -13.96 -28.90 -10.15
N LYS A 256 -14.31 -29.38 -8.96
CA LYS A 256 -13.48 -30.27 -8.12
C LYS A 256 -12.04 -29.75 -7.91
N ARG A 257 -11.88 -28.43 -7.78
CA ARG A 257 -10.61 -27.74 -7.60
C ARG A 257 -10.52 -27.09 -6.21
N PRO A 258 -9.32 -26.96 -5.64
CA PRO A 258 -9.12 -26.16 -4.44
C PRO A 258 -9.56 -24.73 -4.67
N ILE A 259 -10.23 -24.16 -3.69
CA ILE A 259 -10.69 -22.77 -3.68
C ILE A 259 -10.11 -22.03 -2.48
N HIS A 260 -10.01 -20.72 -2.62
CA HIS A 260 -9.67 -19.84 -1.51
C HIS A 260 -10.71 -18.72 -1.46
N PRO A 261 -11.53 -18.64 -0.40
CA PRO A 261 -12.41 -17.49 -0.21
C PRO A 261 -11.55 -16.24 -0.02
N ILE A 262 -12.01 -15.14 -0.60
CA ILE A 262 -11.38 -13.83 -0.46
C ILE A 262 -12.30 -12.98 0.43
N PRO A 263 -11.79 -12.29 1.45
CA PRO A 263 -12.58 -11.42 2.32
C PRO A 263 -12.86 -10.08 1.62
N VAL A 264 -13.48 -10.10 0.43
CA VAL A 264 -13.93 -8.92 -0.29
C VAL A 264 -15.37 -8.65 0.10
N THR A 265 -15.62 -7.47 0.63
CA THR A 265 -16.90 -7.06 1.20
C THR A 265 -17.70 -6.14 0.27
N ASP A 266 -17.18 -5.84 -0.91
CA ASP A 266 -17.79 -4.98 -1.91
C ASP A 266 -18.00 -5.69 -3.25
N VAL A 267 -19.02 -5.24 -3.96
CA VAL A 267 -19.40 -5.76 -5.28
C VAL A 267 -18.70 -4.96 -6.36
N VAL A 268 -17.84 -5.63 -7.13
CA VAL A 268 -17.04 -5.01 -8.19
C VAL A 268 -16.89 -5.94 -9.40
N HIS A 269 -16.58 -5.36 -10.54
CA HIS A 269 -16.21 -6.07 -11.79
C HIS A 269 -17.28 -7.00 -12.35
N CYS A 270 -18.55 -6.63 -12.16
CA CYS A 270 -19.67 -7.43 -12.60
C CYS A 270 -20.85 -6.57 -13.08
N GLU A 271 -21.80 -7.22 -13.71
CA GLU A 271 -22.95 -6.56 -14.33
C GLU A 271 -23.80 -5.73 -13.36
N PRO A 272 -24.12 -6.16 -12.13
CA PRO A 272 -24.92 -5.37 -11.19
C PRO A 272 -24.36 -3.98 -10.89
N VAL A 273 -23.05 -3.79 -11.01
CA VAL A 273 -22.38 -2.50 -10.73
C VAL A 273 -22.65 -1.45 -11.83
N LYS A 274 -23.11 -1.87 -13.01
CA LYS A 274 -23.36 -0.95 -14.13
C LYS A 274 -24.41 0.11 -13.83
N THR A 275 -25.31 -0.15 -12.89
CA THR A 275 -26.29 0.85 -12.42
C THR A 275 -25.63 2.03 -11.72
N GLU A 276 -24.46 1.84 -11.14
CA GLU A 276 -23.71 2.86 -10.41
C GLU A 276 -22.70 3.62 -11.28
N TYR A 277 -22.69 3.39 -12.61
CA TYR A 277 -21.71 3.96 -13.54
C TYR A 277 -21.57 5.48 -13.42
N GLU A 278 -22.68 6.23 -13.40
CA GLU A 278 -22.61 7.70 -13.35
C GLU A 278 -22.09 8.21 -12.01
N GLU A 279 -22.44 7.56 -10.90
CA GLU A 279 -21.95 7.93 -9.59
C GLU A 279 -20.45 7.58 -9.45
N ILE A 280 -20.01 6.41 -9.92
CA ILE A 280 -18.58 6.05 -9.94
C ILE A 280 -17.81 7.04 -10.80
N ARG A 281 -18.34 7.41 -11.97
CA ARG A 281 -17.74 8.42 -12.85
C ARG A 281 -17.61 9.78 -12.17
N ARG A 282 -18.67 10.22 -11.48
CA ARG A 282 -18.70 11.48 -10.73
C ARG A 282 -17.63 11.51 -9.64
N VAL A 283 -17.54 10.44 -8.85
CA VAL A 283 -16.55 10.32 -7.77
C VAL A 283 -15.12 10.38 -8.30
N HIS A 284 -14.86 9.81 -9.48
CA HIS A 284 -13.52 9.73 -10.09
C HIS A 284 -13.28 10.81 -11.17
N THR A 285 -14.01 11.91 -11.13
CA THR A 285 -13.77 13.06 -12.00
C THR A 285 -12.91 14.08 -11.27
N ASP A 286 -11.65 14.20 -11.66
CA ASP A 286 -10.69 15.12 -11.05
C ASP A 286 -9.90 15.88 -12.11
N ARG A 287 -9.16 16.91 -11.66
CA ARG A 287 -8.20 17.63 -12.50
C ARG A 287 -7.05 16.70 -12.87
N VAL A 288 -6.69 16.70 -14.15
CA VAL A 288 -5.63 15.87 -14.70
C VAL A 288 -4.38 16.69 -14.99
N VAL A 289 -3.24 16.22 -14.55
CA VAL A 289 -1.91 16.70 -14.92
C VAL A 289 -1.31 15.74 -15.93
N GLU A 290 -0.89 16.25 -17.08
CA GLU A 290 -0.26 15.45 -18.12
C GLU A 290 1.11 14.91 -17.67
N ARG A 291 1.41 13.67 -18.04
CA ARG A 291 2.69 12.98 -17.81
C ARG A 291 3.15 12.32 -19.12
N PRO A 292 3.60 13.12 -20.11
CA PRO A 292 3.90 12.60 -21.45
C PRO A 292 5.08 11.62 -21.48
N GLU A 293 5.89 11.58 -20.42
CA GLU A 293 7.03 10.68 -20.28
C GLU A 293 6.66 9.24 -19.91
N ILE A 294 5.40 8.98 -19.56
CA ILE A 294 4.92 7.68 -19.08
C ILE A 294 3.70 7.24 -19.89
N ASP A 295 3.75 6.02 -20.41
CA ASP A 295 2.61 5.35 -21.04
C ASP A 295 1.71 4.72 -19.98
N PHE A 296 0.51 5.25 -19.77
CA PHE A 296 -0.48 4.71 -18.83
C PHE A 296 -1.40 3.72 -19.53
N TYR A 297 -1.44 2.48 -19.06
CA TYR A 297 -2.28 1.42 -19.61
C TYR A 297 -3.55 1.22 -18.79
N SER A 298 -4.67 1.03 -19.47
CA SER A 298 -5.95 0.71 -18.86
C SER A 298 -6.43 -0.70 -19.23
N ALA A 299 -7.06 -1.39 -18.27
CA ALA A 299 -7.71 -2.68 -18.49
C ALA A 299 -9.02 -2.59 -19.30
N ILE A 300 -9.44 -1.40 -19.69
CA ILE A 300 -10.62 -1.24 -20.56
C ILE A 300 -10.30 -1.65 -21.98
N ASP A 301 -9.26 -1.05 -22.54
CA ASP A 301 -8.84 -1.25 -23.93
C ASP A 301 -7.58 -2.12 -24.05
N TYR A 302 -6.96 -2.45 -22.91
CA TYR A 302 -5.67 -3.13 -22.82
C TYR A 302 -4.59 -2.41 -23.64
N GLY A 303 -4.57 -1.09 -23.56
CA GLY A 303 -3.66 -0.21 -24.29
C GLY A 303 -3.39 1.09 -23.55
N VAL A 304 -2.62 1.97 -24.17
CA VAL A 304 -2.30 3.28 -23.63
C VAL A 304 -3.56 4.15 -23.58
N THR A 305 -3.88 4.66 -22.39
CA THR A 305 -5.04 5.52 -22.18
C THR A 305 -4.68 6.98 -22.31
N LYS A 306 -5.65 7.79 -22.78
CA LYS A 306 -5.51 9.23 -22.83
C LYS A 306 -5.67 9.83 -21.42
N LEU A 307 -4.76 10.71 -21.04
CA LEU A 307 -4.81 11.43 -19.77
C LEU A 307 -5.70 12.67 -19.89
N ASP A 308 -7.01 12.48 -19.83
CA ASP A 308 -7.98 13.55 -19.63
C ASP A 308 -9.08 13.10 -18.66
N SER A 309 -9.69 14.03 -17.95
CA SER A 309 -10.65 13.74 -16.86
C SER A 309 -11.85 12.92 -17.34
N LYS A 310 -12.33 13.15 -18.55
CA LYS A 310 -13.47 12.41 -19.13
C LYS A 310 -13.10 10.96 -19.42
N THR A 311 -11.95 10.72 -20.04
CA THR A 311 -11.46 9.38 -20.39
C THR A 311 -11.16 8.58 -19.12
N LEU A 312 -10.43 9.16 -18.16
CA LEU A 312 -10.04 8.47 -16.94
C LEU A 312 -11.25 8.11 -16.08
N SER A 313 -12.18 9.04 -15.84
CA SER A 313 -13.40 8.76 -15.07
C SER A 313 -14.31 7.73 -15.76
N HIS A 314 -14.40 7.76 -17.10
CA HIS A 314 -15.11 6.75 -17.90
C HIS A 314 -14.46 5.37 -17.74
N ASN A 315 -13.14 5.27 -17.88
CA ASN A 315 -12.42 4.01 -17.78
C ASN A 315 -12.64 3.38 -16.40
N ILE A 316 -12.47 4.15 -15.34
CA ILE A 316 -12.65 3.66 -13.97
C ILE A 316 -14.10 3.19 -13.77
N ALA A 317 -15.10 3.98 -14.13
CA ALA A 317 -16.49 3.58 -14.00
C ALA A 317 -16.84 2.30 -14.81
N THR A 318 -16.22 2.16 -15.97
CA THR A 318 -16.41 0.97 -16.82
C THR A 318 -15.75 -0.26 -16.23
N ILE A 319 -14.54 -0.14 -15.66
CA ILE A 319 -13.82 -1.25 -14.99
C ILE A 319 -14.65 -1.81 -13.83
N TYR A 320 -15.34 -0.98 -13.05
CA TYR A 320 -16.18 -1.45 -11.95
C TYR A 320 -17.30 -2.37 -12.40
N GLY A 321 -17.84 -2.19 -13.60
CA GLY A 321 -18.91 -3.00 -14.19
C GLY A 321 -18.48 -4.10 -15.14
N LYS A 322 -17.17 -4.41 -15.25
CA LYS A 322 -16.59 -5.32 -16.25
C LYS A 322 -15.51 -6.21 -15.65
N THR A 323 -15.47 -7.47 -16.05
CA THR A 323 -14.37 -8.40 -15.73
C THR A 323 -13.01 -7.76 -16.09
N VAL A 324 -12.07 -7.79 -15.17
CA VAL A 324 -10.70 -7.32 -15.38
C VAL A 324 -9.79 -8.51 -15.74
N ASP A 325 -9.21 -8.47 -16.92
CA ASP A 325 -8.19 -9.45 -17.35
C ASP A 325 -6.78 -8.89 -17.18
N TYR A 326 -6.22 -9.08 -16.00
CA TYR A 326 -4.87 -8.61 -15.69
C TYR A 326 -3.79 -9.37 -16.46
N SER A 327 -4.03 -10.65 -16.75
CA SER A 327 -3.13 -11.46 -17.56
C SER A 327 -2.95 -10.86 -18.95
N ARG A 328 -4.03 -10.45 -19.59
CA ARG A 328 -4.00 -9.77 -20.89
C ARG A 328 -3.29 -8.42 -20.82
N LEU A 329 -3.49 -7.66 -19.76
CA LEU A 329 -2.82 -6.38 -19.57
C LEU A 329 -1.30 -6.57 -19.43
N ILE A 330 -0.85 -7.57 -18.66
CA ILE A 330 0.58 -7.94 -18.56
C ILE A 330 1.16 -8.29 -19.94
N GLU A 331 0.43 -9.09 -20.74
CA GLU A 331 0.87 -9.50 -22.08
C GLU A 331 1.05 -8.27 -22.99
N THR A 332 0.10 -7.34 -22.98
CA THR A 332 0.19 -6.12 -23.78
C THR A 332 1.39 -5.27 -23.36
N VAL A 333 1.52 -4.99 -22.07
CA VAL A 333 2.64 -4.20 -21.53
C VAL A 333 4.01 -4.86 -21.85
N TYR A 334 4.08 -6.19 -21.79
CA TYR A 334 5.28 -6.94 -22.19
C TYR A 334 5.56 -6.85 -23.68
N ALA A 335 4.54 -6.93 -24.53
CA ALA A 335 4.67 -6.81 -25.98
C ALA A 335 5.20 -5.41 -26.37
N ASP A 336 4.81 -4.37 -25.62
CA ASP A 336 5.24 -2.98 -25.84
C ASP A 336 6.63 -2.67 -25.23
N GLY A 337 7.36 -3.71 -24.81
CA GLY A 337 8.78 -3.63 -24.46
C GLY A 337 9.09 -3.57 -22.97
N ALA A 338 8.11 -3.64 -22.06
CA ALA A 338 8.40 -3.78 -20.64
C ALA A 338 9.12 -5.10 -20.36
N ARG A 339 10.20 -5.04 -19.60
CA ARG A 339 10.96 -6.20 -19.14
C ARG A 339 11.25 -6.14 -17.64
N ILE A 340 11.16 -4.97 -17.06
CA ILE A 340 11.40 -4.72 -15.64
C ILE A 340 10.09 -4.24 -15.04
N PHE A 341 9.49 -5.08 -14.20
CA PHE A 341 8.22 -4.82 -13.55
C PHE A 341 8.45 -4.58 -12.05
N VAL A 342 8.04 -3.42 -11.57
CA VAL A 342 8.14 -3.04 -10.17
C VAL A 342 6.74 -2.94 -9.58
N ASP A 343 6.41 -3.89 -8.71
CA ASP A 343 5.16 -3.90 -7.96
C ASP A 343 5.28 -2.90 -6.79
N ILE A 344 4.67 -1.74 -6.99
CA ILE A 344 4.77 -0.55 -6.11
C ILE A 344 3.89 -0.68 -4.87
N GLY A 345 2.87 -1.50 -4.96
CA GLY A 345 1.86 -1.57 -3.90
C GLY A 345 2.16 -2.57 -2.79
N PRO A 346 1.25 -2.67 -1.82
CA PRO A 346 1.34 -3.66 -0.76
C PRO A 346 1.21 -5.11 -1.26
N ARG A 347 1.78 -6.07 -0.50
CA ARG A 347 1.62 -7.54 -0.58
C ARG A 347 2.40 -8.27 -1.67
N ALA A 348 3.02 -7.65 -2.64
CA ALA A 348 3.75 -8.34 -3.72
C ALA A 348 2.85 -9.30 -4.54
N THR A 349 1.62 -8.91 -4.80
CA THR A 349 0.65 -9.77 -5.50
C THR A 349 0.83 -9.68 -7.01
N CYS A 350 0.94 -8.45 -7.54
CA CYS A 350 1.13 -8.20 -8.97
C CYS A 350 2.43 -8.83 -9.49
N SER A 351 3.52 -8.69 -8.75
CA SER A 351 4.81 -9.28 -9.14
C SER A 351 4.74 -10.81 -9.29
N LYS A 352 3.98 -11.49 -8.43
CA LYS A 352 3.76 -12.94 -8.54
C LYS A 352 2.94 -13.32 -9.76
N TRP A 353 1.88 -12.57 -10.07
CA TRP A 353 1.05 -12.83 -11.24
C TRP A 353 1.79 -12.54 -12.55
N ILE A 354 2.60 -11.47 -12.59
CA ILE A 354 3.48 -11.17 -13.71
C ILE A 354 4.43 -12.34 -13.98
N SER A 355 5.13 -12.81 -12.93
CA SER A 355 6.03 -13.95 -13.06
C SER A 355 5.34 -15.23 -13.52
N LYS A 356 4.09 -15.47 -13.12
CA LYS A 356 3.30 -16.63 -13.60
C LYS A 356 2.83 -16.46 -15.04
N THR A 357 2.40 -15.25 -15.41
CA THR A 357 1.91 -14.98 -16.77
C THR A 357 3.03 -15.01 -17.79
N LEU A 358 4.18 -14.42 -17.45
CA LEU A 358 5.32 -14.36 -18.36
C LEU A 358 6.18 -15.63 -18.34
N ASP A 359 6.07 -16.44 -17.30
CA ASP A 359 6.77 -17.71 -17.11
C ASP A 359 8.28 -17.60 -17.41
N LYS A 360 8.78 -18.31 -18.40
CA LYS A 360 10.20 -18.37 -18.77
C LYS A 360 10.67 -17.24 -19.69
N ARG A 361 9.78 -16.35 -20.10
CA ARG A 361 10.14 -15.19 -20.93
C ARG A 361 11.08 -14.24 -20.16
N PRO A 362 12.07 -13.63 -20.81
CA PRO A 362 13.01 -12.72 -20.14
C PRO A 362 12.29 -11.54 -19.49
N HIS A 363 12.27 -11.48 -18.16
CA HIS A 363 11.72 -10.38 -17.40
C HIS A 363 12.29 -10.36 -15.97
N LEU A 364 12.24 -9.20 -15.34
CA LEU A 364 12.41 -9.02 -13.90
C LEU A 364 11.08 -8.57 -13.31
N SER A 365 10.58 -9.27 -12.31
CA SER A 365 9.40 -8.87 -11.55
C SER A 365 9.71 -8.82 -10.07
N ILE A 366 9.71 -7.62 -9.51
CA ILE A 366 10.08 -7.33 -8.13
C ILE A 366 8.97 -6.57 -7.42
N SER A 367 8.98 -6.61 -6.09
CA SER A 367 8.07 -5.82 -5.27
C SER A 367 8.84 -5.05 -4.21
N VAL A 368 8.37 -3.86 -3.89
CA VAL A 368 8.95 -2.97 -2.85
C VAL A 368 8.33 -3.18 -1.48
N ASN A 369 7.21 -3.91 -1.41
CA ASN A 369 6.52 -4.21 -0.15
C ASN A 369 5.97 -5.65 -0.15
N ARG A 370 6.02 -6.31 1.03
CA ARG A 370 5.45 -7.64 1.23
C ARG A 370 5.03 -7.81 2.69
N LYS A 371 3.78 -8.22 2.92
CA LYS A 371 3.30 -8.51 4.29
C LYS A 371 4.20 -9.55 4.97
N GLY A 372 4.58 -9.29 6.21
CA GLY A 372 5.46 -10.17 6.99
C GLY A 372 6.94 -10.04 6.66
N THR A 373 7.34 -9.04 5.86
CA THR A 373 8.74 -8.74 5.58
C THR A 373 9.01 -7.26 5.85
N ASP A 374 10.13 -6.95 6.48
CA ASP A 374 10.55 -5.56 6.72
C ASP A 374 10.67 -4.81 5.38
N ASN A 375 10.10 -3.61 5.28
CA ASN A 375 10.12 -2.81 4.05
C ASN A 375 11.54 -2.42 3.64
N ARG A 376 12.46 -2.20 4.60
CA ARG A 376 13.89 -1.95 4.31
C ARG A 376 14.50 -3.12 3.57
N ALA A 377 14.24 -4.33 4.05
CA ALA A 377 14.73 -5.55 3.40
C ALA A 377 14.13 -5.72 2.00
N MET A 378 12.86 -5.37 1.81
CA MET A 378 12.22 -5.44 0.49
C MET A 378 12.80 -4.43 -0.50
N ILE A 379 12.98 -3.17 -0.09
CA ILE A 379 13.60 -2.13 -0.92
C ILE A 379 15.03 -2.51 -1.29
N LEU A 380 15.85 -2.94 -0.31
CA LEU A 380 17.22 -3.36 -0.58
C LEU A 380 17.30 -4.55 -1.56
N LYS A 381 16.37 -5.51 -1.46
CA LYS A 381 16.26 -6.61 -2.43
C LYS A 381 15.86 -6.12 -3.82
N ALA A 382 14.91 -5.19 -3.88
CA ALA A 382 14.49 -4.59 -5.15
C ALA A 382 15.65 -3.86 -5.82
N LEU A 383 16.35 -2.99 -5.08
CA LEU A 383 17.52 -2.25 -5.58
C LEU A 383 18.65 -3.19 -6.03
N SER A 384 18.96 -4.24 -5.26
CA SER A 384 20.00 -5.19 -5.63
C SER A 384 19.67 -5.93 -6.93
N SER A 385 18.40 -6.27 -7.15
CA SER A 385 17.93 -6.88 -8.39
C SER A 385 18.01 -5.90 -9.56
N LEU A 386 17.56 -4.66 -9.39
CA LEU A 386 17.64 -3.60 -10.40
C LEU A 386 19.09 -3.34 -10.82
N ILE A 387 20.00 -3.18 -9.87
CA ILE A 387 21.44 -2.96 -10.12
C ILE A 387 22.03 -4.14 -10.89
N SER A 388 21.72 -5.39 -10.53
CA SER A 388 22.18 -6.57 -11.25
C SER A 388 21.71 -6.60 -12.69
N HIS A 389 20.50 -6.10 -12.97
CA HIS A 389 20.00 -5.93 -14.33
C HIS A 389 20.43 -4.62 -15.00
N ARG A 390 21.33 -3.85 -14.36
CA ARG A 390 21.90 -2.59 -14.86
C ARG A 390 20.88 -1.47 -15.04
N VAL A 391 19.79 -1.52 -14.28
CA VAL A 391 18.82 -0.42 -14.20
C VAL A 391 19.45 0.72 -13.39
N PRO A 392 19.47 1.96 -13.91
CA PRO A 392 20.00 3.10 -13.16
C PRO A 392 19.16 3.36 -11.91
N VAL A 393 19.81 3.41 -10.76
CA VAL A 393 19.23 3.83 -9.48
C VAL A 393 20.23 4.64 -8.68
N LYS A 394 19.76 5.60 -7.89
CA LYS A 394 20.56 6.37 -6.94
C LYS A 394 20.59 5.61 -5.61
N LEU A 395 21.74 5.59 -4.96
CA LEU A 395 21.89 4.92 -3.65
C LEU A 395 22.16 5.90 -2.51
N ASP A 396 22.31 7.18 -2.82
CA ASP A 396 22.62 8.24 -1.84
C ASP A 396 21.67 8.24 -0.62
N PRO A 397 20.34 7.99 -0.77
CA PRO A 397 19.45 7.95 0.38
C PRO A 397 19.76 6.86 1.42
N LEU A 398 20.52 5.82 1.02
CA LEU A 398 20.96 4.75 1.94
C LEU A 398 22.25 5.13 2.69
N PHE A 399 22.97 6.12 2.23
CA PHE A 399 24.27 6.54 2.73
C PHE A 399 24.25 8.05 3.00
N PRO A 400 23.51 8.51 4.04
CA PRO A 400 23.49 9.93 4.36
C PRO A 400 24.91 10.40 4.64
N GLU A 401 25.28 11.55 4.06
CA GLU A 401 26.58 12.16 4.31
C GLU A 401 26.75 12.41 5.81
N ILE A 402 27.73 11.74 6.40
CA ILE A 402 28.13 12.03 7.78
C ILE A 402 28.95 13.32 7.70
N PRO A 403 28.54 14.42 8.34
CA PRO A 403 29.31 15.67 8.34
C PRO A 403 30.77 15.39 8.74
N VAL A 404 31.72 15.80 7.94
CA VAL A 404 33.16 15.55 8.15
C VAL A 404 33.62 16.01 9.55
N GLN A 405 32.95 16.96 10.17
CA GLN A 405 33.23 17.42 11.53
C GLN A 405 32.97 16.33 12.60
N VAL A 406 32.05 15.39 12.37
CA VAL A 406 31.79 14.26 13.30
C VAL A 406 32.91 13.22 13.22
N GLN A 407 33.60 13.09 12.08
CA GLN A 407 34.72 12.17 11.93
C GLN A 407 35.98 12.59 12.68
N LYS A 408 36.14 13.89 13.05
CA LYS A 408 37.28 14.38 13.83
C LYS A 408 37.14 14.16 15.33
N GLN A 409 35.95 13.88 15.82
CA GLN A 409 35.77 13.46 17.20
C GLN A 409 35.65 11.93 17.20
N LEU A 410 36.77 11.25 17.21
CA LEU A 410 36.79 9.86 17.66
C LEU A 410 36.05 9.83 18.99
N PRO A 411 35.07 8.96 19.18
CA PRO A 411 34.42 8.84 20.46
C PRO A 411 35.52 8.63 21.48
N GLN A 412 35.62 9.54 22.46
CA GLN A 412 36.49 9.30 23.61
C GLN A 412 36.08 7.93 24.10
N THR A 413 37.03 7.02 24.12
CA THR A 413 36.78 5.67 24.62
C THR A 413 36.24 5.85 26.03
N ILE A 414 34.93 5.70 26.18
CA ILE A 414 34.33 5.58 27.52
C ILE A 414 34.97 4.32 28.04
N LYS A 415 35.98 4.48 28.87
CA LYS A 415 36.47 3.40 29.70
C LYS A 415 35.30 3.05 30.62
N LEU A 416 34.50 2.09 30.22
CA LEU A 416 33.69 1.33 31.15
C LEU A 416 34.64 0.55 32.04
N GLY A 417 35.48 1.30 32.77
CA GLY A 417 36.33 0.80 33.84
C GLY A 417 35.38 0.39 34.94
N GLY A 418 35.05 -0.86 34.92
CA GLY A 418 34.14 -1.44 35.90
C GLY A 418 34.66 -1.24 37.30
N THR A 419 34.10 -0.28 38.00
CA THR A 419 33.88 -0.51 39.44
C THR A 419 32.83 -1.61 39.46
N PRO A 420 33.09 -2.82 40.01
CA PRO A 420 32.12 -3.88 40.06
C PRO A 420 30.83 -3.33 40.63
N ILE A 421 29.67 -3.67 39.99
CA ILE A 421 28.34 -3.23 40.42
C ILE A 421 28.15 -3.40 41.95
N LYS A 422 28.77 -4.41 42.53
CA LYS A 422 28.84 -4.66 43.97
C LYS A 422 29.41 -3.48 44.78
N GLN A 423 30.48 -2.81 44.31
CA GLN A 423 31.07 -1.63 44.97
C GLN A 423 30.19 -0.37 44.83
N VAL A 424 29.37 -0.26 43.78
CA VAL A 424 28.41 0.83 43.63
C VAL A 424 27.26 0.64 44.62
N PHE A 425 26.80 -0.59 44.87
CA PHE A 425 25.77 -0.86 45.87
C PHE A 425 26.27 -0.75 47.30
N GLU A 426 27.53 -1.09 47.59
CA GLU A 426 28.14 -0.98 48.94
C GLU A 426 28.44 0.50 49.29
N LYS A 427 28.76 1.36 48.31
CA LYS A 427 28.97 2.79 48.52
C LYS A 427 27.67 3.62 48.41
N GLY A 428 26.64 3.12 47.75
CA GLY A 428 25.37 3.77 47.53
C GLY A 428 24.50 3.92 48.76
N ALA A 429 24.73 3.14 49.81
CA ALA A 429 23.99 3.25 51.07
C ALA A 429 24.41 4.48 51.91
N GLU A 430 25.62 5.04 51.70
CA GLU A 430 26.11 6.19 52.42
C GLU A 430 25.97 7.53 51.68
N SER A 431 25.64 7.56 50.37
CA SER A 431 25.61 8.79 49.58
C SER A 431 24.22 9.27 49.13
N PHE A 432 23.15 8.65 49.58
CA PHE A 432 21.77 9.11 49.28
C PHE A 432 21.33 10.33 50.12
N SER A 433 22.23 11.00 50.86
CA SER A 433 21.94 12.20 51.64
C SER A 433 22.48 13.49 50.98
N THR A 434 23.04 13.46 49.77
CA THR A 434 23.37 14.67 49.04
C THR A 434 22.13 15.26 48.39
N SER A 435 21.86 16.50 48.74
CA SER A 435 20.63 17.19 48.46
C SER A 435 20.25 17.20 46.98
N SER A 436 18.95 17.08 46.71
CA SER A 436 18.33 17.16 45.37
C SER A 436 18.66 18.46 44.58
N THR A 437 19.39 19.38 45.18
CA THR A 437 19.86 20.64 44.58
C THR A 437 21.11 20.47 43.74
N GLU A 438 22.06 19.60 44.15
CA GLU A 438 23.31 19.36 43.39
C GLU A 438 23.06 18.50 42.13
N LEU A 439 22.12 17.56 42.19
CA LEU A 439 21.72 16.77 41.00
C LEU A 439 20.95 17.62 39.96
N ARG A 440 20.27 18.67 40.37
CA ARG A 440 19.63 19.63 39.44
C ARG A 440 20.67 20.52 38.75
N GLN A 441 21.72 20.94 39.44
CA GLN A 441 22.77 21.75 38.86
C GLN A 441 23.63 20.97 37.85
N GLN A 442 23.96 19.70 38.13
CA GLN A 442 24.69 18.86 37.18
C GLN A 442 23.88 18.52 35.92
N ASN A 443 22.57 18.39 36.02
CA ASN A 443 21.70 18.19 34.84
C ASN A 443 21.52 19.48 34.02
N THR A 444 21.60 20.66 34.63
CA THR A 444 21.53 21.96 33.93
C THR A 444 22.82 22.20 33.13
N ASP A 445 23.96 21.83 33.68
CA ASP A 445 25.28 21.96 33.00
C ASP A 445 25.45 20.96 31.85
N LEU A 446 24.80 19.77 31.93
CA LEU A 446 24.75 18.81 30.81
C LEU A 446 23.80 19.22 29.67
N GLN A 447 22.73 19.96 29.99
CA GLN A 447 21.83 20.48 28.95
C GLN A 447 22.37 21.73 28.23
N SER A 448 23.28 22.50 28.89
CA SER A 448 23.90 23.68 28.26
C SER A 448 25.07 23.35 27.33
N SER A 449 25.55 22.10 27.28
CA SER A 449 26.72 21.69 26.45
C SER A 449 26.34 20.91 25.20
N VAL A 450 25.04 20.66 24.94
CA VAL A 450 24.55 20.00 23.72
C VAL A 450 23.68 20.97 22.92
N THR A 451 24.24 22.11 22.54
CA THR A 451 23.76 22.86 21.39
C THR A 451 24.46 22.30 20.14
N VAL A 452 23.83 21.39 19.46
CA VAL A 452 24.17 21.04 18.08
C VAL A 452 23.63 22.17 17.21
N PRO A 453 24.45 22.99 16.57
CA PRO A 453 23.96 23.91 15.58
C PRO A 453 23.59 23.08 14.34
N VAL A 454 22.33 22.77 14.17
CA VAL A 454 21.80 22.30 12.88
C VAL A 454 21.76 23.54 12.00
N SER A 455 22.76 23.68 11.14
CA SER A 455 22.73 24.67 10.06
C SER A 455 21.70 24.20 9.03
N ALA A 456 20.60 24.96 8.93
CA ALA A 456 19.48 24.70 8.04
C ALA A 456 19.76 25.06 6.55
N THR A 457 21.03 25.07 6.12
CA THR A 457 21.39 25.68 4.83
C THR A 457 21.77 24.72 3.71
N ASP A 458 21.75 23.40 3.91
CA ASP A 458 22.13 22.44 2.85
C ASP A 458 21.15 21.30 2.58
N LEU A 459 19.87 21.50 2.90
CA LEU A 459 18.80 20.69 2.32
C LEU A 459 18.21 21.44 1.11
N PRO A 460 17.81 20.76 0.02
CA PRO A 460 17.15 21.42 -1.09
C PRO A 460 15.91 22.17 -0.56
N SER A 461 15.95 23.48 -0.68
CA SER A 461 15.00 24.40 -0.07
C SER A 461 13.62 24.30 -0.71
N PHE A 462 12.67 23.69 -0.01
CA PHE A 462 11.27 24.00 -0.19
C PHE A 462 10.90 25.21 0.66
N LYS A 463 10.56 26.33 0.01
CA LYS A 463 10.11 27.55 0.70
C LYS A 463 8.73 27.32 1.28
N ILE A 464 8.61 27.36 2.59
CA ILE A 464 7.34 27.38 3.32
C ILE A 464 7.00 28.84 3.65
N PRO A 465 5.75 29.31 3.44
CA PRO A 465 5.31 30.62 3.92
C PRO A 465 5.13 30.63 5.45
N GLU A 466 5.52 31.75 6.10
CA GLU A 466 5.45 31.94 7.55
C GLU A 466 4.02 31.85 8.13
N LEU A 467 3.87 31.09 9.20
CA LEU A 467 2.66 31.01 10.02
C LEU A 467 2.65 32.10 11.09
N GLN A 468 1.62 32.96 11.08
CA GLN A 468 1.30 33.85 12.19
C GLN A 468 0.58 33.08 13.31
N SER A 469 1.02 33.30 14.54
CA SER A 469 0.51 32.68 15.76
C SER A 469 -0.91 33.14 16.11
N MET A 470 -1.83 32.20 16.38
CA MET A 470 -3.09 32.47 17.06
C MET A 470 -3.31 31.51 18.24
N GLY A 471 -3.84 32.10 19.31
CA GLY A 471 -3.86 31.65 20.68
C GLY A 471 -4.61 30.38 21.05
N THR A 472 -4.22 29.88 22.19
CA THR A 472 -4.76 28.71 22.90
C THR A 472 -6.15 28.95 23.46
N ALA A 473 -7.10 28.05 23.16
CA ALA A 473 -8.34 27.89 23.92
C ALA A 473 -8.51 26.44 24.33
N SER A 474 -8.64 26.21 25.63
CA SER A 474 -8.88 24.92 26.26
C SER A 474 -10.35 24.51 26.12
N HIS A 475 -10.64 23.29 25.69
CA HIS A 475 -11.96 22.69 25.82
C HIS A 475 -11.89 21.31 26.48
N ASP A 476 -12.77 21.17 27.45
CA ASP A 476 -13.01 20.06 28.36
C ASP A 476 -13.83 18.97 27.64
N PHE A 477 -13.39 17.72 27.70
CA PHE A 477 -14.08 16.58 27.07
C PHE A 477 -14.76 15.71 28.12
N THR A 478 -16.08 15.84 28.21
CA THR A 478 -16.95 14.93 28.94
C THR A 478 -17.34 13.71 28.09
N LYS A 479 -17.39 12.55 28.73
CA LYS A 479 -17.52 11.18 28.28
C LYS A 479 -18.65 10.90 27.26
N PRO A 480 -18.45 9.96 26.31
CA PRO A 480 -19.54 9.40 25.52
C PRO A 480 -20.26 8.24 26.24
N HIS A 481 -21.57 8.24 26.13
CA HIS A 481 -22.51 7.19 26.58
C HIS A 481 -22.37 5.93 25.70
N ILE A 482 -22.21 4.77 26.35
CA ILE A 482 -22.34 3.46 25.73
C ILE A 482 -23.72 2.90 26.11
N PRO A 483 -24.57 2.47 25.19
CA PRO A 483 -25.76 1.70 25.53
C PRO A 483 -25.35 0.23 25.78
N ALA A 484 -25.70 -0.27 26.98
CA ALA A 484 -25.66 -1.68 27.31
C ALA A 484 -26.89 -2.37 26.69
N ASN A 485 -26.64 -3.49 25.97
CA ASN A 485 -27.46 -4.70 25.96
C ASN A 485 -27.20 -5.49 24.67
N ILE A 486 -26.37 -6.51 24.75
CA ILE A 486 -26.56 -7.76 23.99
C ILE A 486 -26.18 -8.90 24.95
N VAL A 487 -27.19 -9.66 25.30
CA VAL A 487 -27.13 -10.90 26.06
C VAL A 487 -26.68 -12.01 25.10
N ALA A 488 -25.67 -12.78 25.49
CA ALA A 488 -25.28 -14.02 24.81
C ALA A 488 -26.27 -15.14 25.18
N PRO A 489 -26.61 -16.06 24.29
CA PRO A 489 -27.19 -17.33 24.66
C PRO A 489 -26.09 -18.36 24.97
N ASP A 490 -26.25 -19.07 26.06
CA ASP A 490 -25.55 -20.27 26.45
C ASP A 490 -25.87 -21.45 25.52
N ASP A 491 -24.91 -22.38 25.41
CA ASP A 491 -24.75 -23.72 24.85
C ASP A 491 -23.98 -23.83 23.53
#